data_0fab0cb3928c4ecb8e65e1278188ae70
#
_entry.id   0fab0cb3928c4ecb8e65e1278188ae70
#
_cell.length_a   1.000
_cell.length_b   1.000
_cell.length_c   1.000
_cell.angle_alpha   90.00
_cell.angle_beta   90.00
_cell.angle_gamma   90.00
#
_symmetry.space_group_name_H-M   'P 1'
#
loop_
_entity.id
_entity.type
_entity.pdbx_description
1 polymer ?
#
loop_
_entity_poly.entity_id
_entity_poly.type
_entity_poly.pdbx_seq_one_letter_code
_entity_poly.pdbx_strand_id
1 'polypeptide(L)'
;MKNFVLINPFEVPEDMDDDRFLEGWGRAADYMRSRPGFVASRLHRAVSPNSRFRFVNVAEWESPQYFQAAVRSPEFQAMAAGTPSNYPALYEVVRVV
;
A
#
# COMPACT_ATOMS: atom_id res chain seq x y z
N MET A 1 -23.24 0.48 0.53
CA MET A 1 -21.84 0.30 0.94
C MET A 1 -21.02 1.51 0.51
N LYS A 2 -20.20 1.99 1.40
CA LYS A 2 -19.32 3.09 1.05
C LYS A 2 -18.16 2.63 0.21
N ASN A 3 -17.85 3.37 -0.83
CA ASN A 3 -16.65 3.16 -1.62
C ASN A 3 -15.48 3.81 -0.90
N PHE A 4 -14.53 3.02 -0.47
CA PHE A 4 -13.33 3.55 0.13
C PHE A 4 -12.10 2.85 -0.45
N VAL A 5 -10.97 3.54 -0.38
CA VAL A 5 -9.70 3.00 -0.83
C VAL A 5 -8.61 3.30 0.18
N LEU A 6 -7.63 2.42 0.24
CA LEU A 6 -6.37 2.70 0.92
C LEU A 6 -5.45 3.38 -0.09
N ILE A 7 -4.90 4.52 0.27
CA ILE A 7 -3.87 5.18 -0.54
C ILE A 7 -2.62 5.27 0.33
N ASN A 8 -1.52 4.73 -0.19
CA ASN A 8 -0.27 4.68 0.57
C ASN A 8 0.91 5.11 -0.29
N PRO A 9 1.35 6.38 -0.16
CA PRO A 9 2.56 6.85 -0.84
C PRO A 9 3.82 6.45 -0.08
N PHE A 10 4.88 6.12 -0.83
CA PHE A 10 6.16 5.70 -0.29
C PHE A 10 7.25 6.70 -0.67
N GLU A 11 8.02 7.14 0.33
CA GLU A 11 9.23 7.93 0.11
C GLU A 11 10.40 6.96 -0.01
N VAL A 12 10.74 6.58 -1.24
CA VAL A 12 11.80 5.60 -1.47
C VAL A 12 13.14 6.31 -1.54
N PRO A 13 14.14 5.92 -0.72
CA PRO A 13 15.46 6.57 -0.74
C PRO A 13 16.14 6.42 -2.10
N GLU A 14 17.00 7.37 -2.46
CA GLU A 14 17.71 7.34 -3.72
C GLU A 14 18.61 6.10 -3.86
N ASP A 15 19.15 5.60 -2.75
CA ASP A 15 20.02 4.42 -2.75
C ASP A 15 19.25 3.10 -2.83
N MET A 16 17.93 3.15 -2.84
CA MET A 16 17.11 1.95 -3.07
C MET A 16 16.55 1.99 -4.48
N ASP A 17 16.95 1.02 -5.31
CA ASP A 17 16.43 0.95 -6.68
C ASP A 17 15.02 0.35 -6.72
N ASP A 18 14.39 0.45 -7.88
CA ASP A 18 13.02 -0.01 -8.06
C ASP A 18 12.87 -1.50 -7.80
N ASP A 19 13.81 -2.31 -8.27
CA ASP A 19 13.73 -3.76 -8.12
C ASP A 19 13.74 -4.17 -6.66
N ARG A 20 14.59 -3.53 -5.88
CA ARG A 20 14.65 -3.79 -4.43
C ARG A 20 13.36 -3.40 -3.73
N PHE A 21 12.80 -2.24 -4.07
CA PHE A 21 11.52 -1.83 -3.51
C PHE A 21 10.41 -2.82 -3.90
N LEU A 22 10.33 -3.17 -5.18
CA LEU A 22 9.28 -4.06 -5.69
C LEU A 22 9.36 -5.45 -5.08
N GLU A 23 10.56 -5.95 -4.79
CA GLU A 23 10.72 -7.23 -4.13
C GLU A 23 10.12 -7.23 -2.73
N GLY A 24 10.43 -6.21 -1.92
CA GLY A 24 9.87 -6.09 -0.57
C GLY A 24 8.37 -5.85 -0.59
N TRP A 25 7.92 -4.95 -1.46
CA TRP A 25 6.49 -4.68 -1.59
C TRP A 25 5.72 -5.91 -2.04
N GLY A 26 6.30 -6.70 -2.95
CA GLY A 26 5.66 -7.92 -3.45
C GLY A 26 5.42 -8.95 -2.37
N ARG A 27 6.37 -9.11 -1.44
CA ARG A 27 6.18 -10.03 -0.30
C ARG A 27 5.02 -9.61 0.57
N ALA A 28 4.93 -8.32 0.89
CA ALA A 28 3.82 -7.78 1.68
C ALA A 28 2.49 -7.91 0.94
N ALA A 29 2.48 -7.65 -0.36
CA ALA A 29 1.28 -7.77 -1.17
C ALA A 29 0.77 -9.20 -1.24
N ASP A 30 1.67 -10.18 -1.37
CA ASP A 30 1.30 -11.60 -1.37
C ASP A 30 0.64 -12.01 -0.05
N TYR A 31 1.16 -11.49 1.06
CA TYR A 31 0.54 -11.72 2.35
C TYR A 31 -0.86 -11.09 2.42
N MET A 32 -0.96 -9.81 2.04
CA MET A 32 -2.21 -9.05 2.14
C MET A 32 -3.33 -9.66 1.31
N ARG A 33 -3.02 -10.13 0.10
CA ARG A 33 -4.08 -10.68 -0.76
C ARG A 33 -4.64 -12.00 -0.24
N SER A 34 -3.98 -12.63 0.72
CA SER A 34 -4.50 -13.85 1.38
C SER A 34 -5.37 -13.50 2.60
N ARG A 35 -5.48 -12.22 2.98
CA ARG A 35 -6.22 -11.83 4.17
C ARG A 35 -7.70 -11.63 3.88
N PRO A 36 -8.55 -11.90 4.87
CA PRO A 36 -9.98 -11.66 4.71
C PRO A 36 -10.26 -10.20 4.34
N GLY A 37 -11.17 -9.99 3.42
CA GLY A 37 -11.61 -8.65 3.03
C GLY A 37 -10.76 -7.95 1.99
N PHE A 38 -9.63 -8.52 1.59
CA PHE A 38 -8.83 -7.93 0.53
C PHE A 38 -9.57 -8.06 -0.82
N VAL A 39 -9.65 -6.98 -1.59
CA VAL A 39 -10.29 -6.97 -2.90
C VAL A 39 -9.26 -6.84 -4.02
N ALA A 40 -8.48 -5.76 -4.01
CA ALA A 40 -7.52 -5.49 -5.08
C ALA A 40 -6.48 -4.49 -4.63
N SER A 41 -5.35 -4.46 -5.31
CA SER A 41 -4.30 -3.49 -5.06
C SER A 41 -3.63 -3.12 -6.38
N ARG A 42 -3.32 -1.83 -6.54
CA ARG A 42 -2.59 -1.33 -7.70
C ARG A 42 -1.43 -0.48 -7.21
N LEU A 43 -0.23 -0.92 -7.51
CA LEU A 43 0.96 -0.13 -7.22
C LEU A 43 1.28 0.75 -8.43
N HIS A 44 1.43 2.04 -8.19
CA HIS A 44 1.72 3.05 -9.21
C HIS A 44 3.14 3.54 -9.04
N ARG A 45 3.84 3.75 -10.14
CA ARG A 45 5.15 4.38 -10.14
C ARG A 45 5.05 5.78 -10.72
N ALA A 46 5.68 6.75 -10.08
CA ALA A 46 5.71 8.12 -10.59
C ALA A 46 6.34 8.17 -11.97
N VAL A 47 5.74 8.93 -12.88
CA VAL A 47 6.30 9.14 -14.23
C VAL A 47 7.20 10.37 -14.27
N SER A 48 7.10 11.25 -13.27
CA SER A 48 7.96 12.43 -13.18
C SER A 48 9.16 12.11 -12.27
N PRO A 49 10.40 12.42 -12.68
CA PRO A 49 11.58 12.16 -11.85
C PRO A 49 11.63 13.02 -10.58
N ASN A 50 10.85 14.09 -10.52
CA ASN A 50 10.85 15.01 -9.37
C ASN A 50 9.73 14.74 -8.37
N SER A 51 8.97 13.66 -8.53
CA SER A 51 7.90 13.32 -7.61
C SER A 51 8.47 12.94 -6.26
N ARG A 52 7.88 13.49 -5.20
CA ARG A 52 8.26 13.17 -3.83
C ARG A 52 8.09 11.68 -3.53
N PHE A 53 6.99 11.09 -4.02
CA PHE A 53 6.67 9.69 -3.78
C PHE A 53 6.90 8.90 -5.06
N ARG A 54 7.94 8.06 -5.06
CA ARG A 54 8.26 7.27 -6.24
C ARG A 54 7.20 6.21 -6.51
N PHE A 55 6.62 5.65 -5.46
CA PHE A 55 5.58 4.63 -5.56
C PHE A 55 4.38 5.01 -4.71
N VAL A 56 3.18 4.72 -5.22
CA VAL A 56 1.92 4.94 -4.50
C VAL A 56 1.05 3.69 -4.69
N ASN A 57 0.64 3.08 -3.59
CA ASN A 57 -0.28 1.94 -3.63
C ASN A 57 -1.71 2.43 -3.42
N VAL A 58 -2.61 1.95 -4.27
CA VAL A 58 -4.05 2.16 -4.11
C VAL A 58 -4.72 0.80 -4.01
N ALA A 59 -5.34 0.52 -2.87
CA ALA A 59 -5.92 -0.78 -2.61
C ALA A 59 -7.39 -0.66 -2.20
N GLU A 60 -8.14 -1.72 -2.47
CA GLU A 60 -9.54 -1.81 -2.09
C GLU A 60 -9.72 -2.94 -1.08
N TRP A 61 -10.50 -2.70 -0.05
CA TRP A 61 -10.84 -3.66 0.99
C TRP A 61 -12.35 -3.63 1.21
N GLU A 62 -12.93 -4.77 1.62
CA GLU A 62 -14.36 -4.87 1.88
C GLU A 62 -14.80 -3.95 3.01
N SER A 63 -13.94 -3.74 4.01
CA SER A 63 -14.21 -2.82 5.09
C SER A 63 -12.90 -2.34 5.73
N PRO A 64 -12.93 -1.15 6.39
CA PRO A 64 -11.75 -0.66 7.10
C PRO A 64 -11.26 -1.62 8.19
N GLN A 65 -12.16 -2.37 8.82
CA GLN A 65 -11.81 -3.30 9.90
C GLN A 65 -10.93 -4.44 9.39
N TYR A 66 -11.20 -4.95 8.19
CA TYR A 66 -10.36 -5.98 7.59
C TYR A 66 -8.95 -5.47 7.33
N PHE A 67 -8.83 -4.25 6.80
CA PHE A 67 -7.53 -3.64 6.59
C PHE A 67 -6.78 -3.46 7.91
N GLN A 68 -7.46 -2.92 8.93
CA GLN A 68 -6.84 -2.71 10.23
C GLN A 68 -6.36 -4.01 10.86
N ALA A 69 -7.16 -5.08 10.76
CA ALA A 69 -6.77 -6.38 11.28
C ALA A 69 -5.51 -6.92 10.58
N ALA A 70 -5.43 -6.74 9.26
CA ALA A 70 -4.29 -7.22 8.48
C ALA A 70 -3.00 -6.49 8.88
N VAL A 71 -3.03 -5.16 9.00
CA VAL A 71 -1.82 -4.38 9.33
C VAL A 71 -1.40 -4.55 10.78
N ARG A 72 -2.28 -4.97 11.67
CA ARG A 72 -1.95 -5.23 13.07
C ARG A 72 -1.37 -6.62 13.30
N SER A 73 -1.43 -7.49 12.31
CA SER A 73 -0.93 -8.85 12.49
C SER A 73 0.58 -8.85 12.71
N PRO A 74 1.10 -9.76 13.55
CA PRO A 74 2.56 -9.87 13.75
C PRO A 74 3.31 -10.17 12.45
N GLU A 75 2.70 -10.94 11.56
CA GLU A 75 3.30 -11.30 10.28
C GLU A 75 3.53 -10.07 9.41
N PHE A 76 2.50 -9.20 9.31
CA PHE A 76 2.64 -7.98 8.54
C PHE A 76 3.66 -7.04 9.18
N GLN A 77 3.63 -6.90 10.50
CA GLN A 77 4.56 -6.02 11.22
C GLN A 77 6.01 -6.43 10.97
N ALA A 78 6.27 -7.72 10.92
CA ALA A 78 7.62 -8.24 10.63
C ALA A 78 8.06 -7.88 9.20
N MET A 79 7.15 -7.99 8.23
CA MET A 79 7.45 -7.65 6.84
C MET A 79 7.63 -6.16 6.65
N ALA A 80 6.91 -5.33 7.41
CA ALA A 80 6.96 -3.88 7.28
C ALA A 80 8.22 -3.26 7.87
N ALA A 81 8.98 -3.99 8.68
CA ALA A 81 10.09 -3.43 9.45
C ALA A 81 11.18 -2.79 8.60
N GLY A 82 11.41 -3.22 7.37
CA GLY A 82 12.40 -2.64 6.46
C GLY A 82 11.81 -1.75 5.37
N THR A 83 10.52 -1.45 5.46
CA THR A 83 9.83 -0.69 4.43
C THR A 83 10.22 0.80 4.50
N PRO A 84 10.45 1.46 3.35
CA PRO A 84 10.65 2.90 3.34
C PRO A 84 9.49 3.67 3.96
N SER A 85 9.76 4.90 4.39
CA SER A 85 8.73 5.77 4.97
C SER A 85 7.50 5.80 4.08
N ASN A 86 6.33 5.59 4.68
CA ASN A 86 5.08 5.54 3.93
C ASN A 86 3.94 6.08 4.80
N TYR A 87 2.87 6.49 4.14
CA TYR A 87 1.80 7.25 4.79
C TYR A 87 0.44 6.69 4.40
N PRO A 88 0.11 5.49 4.87
CA PRO A 88 -1.17 4.86 4.51
C PRO A 88 -2.34 5.55 5.20
N ALA A 89 -3.40 5.77 4.43
CA ALA A 89 -4.65 6.29 4.98
C ALA A 89 -5.81 5.75 4.17
N LEU A 90 -6.96 5.67 4.82
CA LEU A 90 -8.20 5.26 4.17
C LEU A 90 -8.95 6.50 3.72
N TYR A 91 -9.44 6.47 2.50
CA TYR A 91 -10.18 7.57 1.89
C TYR A 91 -11.48 7.06 1.34
N GLU A 92 -12.51 7.89 1.42
CA GLU A 92 -13.78 7.56 0.80
C GLU A 92 -13.91 8.31 -0.52
N VAL A 93 -14.53 7.66 -1.51
CA VAL A 93 -14.79 8.33 -2.79
C VAL A 93 -15.92 9.32 -2.56
N VAL A 94 -15.62 10.61 -2.73
CA VAL A 94 -16.58 11.69 -2.49
C VAL A 94 -17.32 12.06 -3.77
N ARG A 95 -16.65 11.96 -4.91
CA ARG A 95 -17.22 12.40 -6.18
C ARG A 95 -16.54 11.69 -7.35
N VAL A 96 -17.36 11.27 -8.30
CA VAL A 96 -16.91 10.70 -9.57
C VAL A 96 -17.39 11.61 -10.69
N VAL A 97 -16.51 11.97 -11.59
CA VAL A 97 -16.83 12.83 -12.73
C VAL A 97 -16.65 12.08 -14.04
#